data_16a3d9eb191c9eefba1818fdbc90a122
#
_entry.id   16a3d9eb191c9eefba1818fdbc90a122
#
_cell.length_a   1.000
_cell.length_b   1.000
_cell.length_c   1.000
_cell.angle_alpha   90.00
_cell.angle_beta   90.00
_cell.angle_gamma   90.00
#
_symmetry.space_group_name_H-M   'P 1'
#
loop_
_entity.id
_entity.type
_entity.pdbx_description
1 polymer ?
#
loop_
_entity_poly.entity_id
_entity_poly.type
_entity_poly.pdbx_seq_one_letter_code
_entity_poly.pdbx_strand_id
1 'polypeptide(L)'
;RLSRKGIPVSGPVSRFGEQVLSFEDPDGMVVELVEDPAVAPLAGWAGGPVQAAHAIRQFHGVTMLHGSPAHSESFLSEGMEFAVSGSEGTRRRFLAGTGTDQARVDVVVDAAAPAARQSAGSVHHIAWRVKDDAEQLDWRPRLRRVGTTPTQVMDRRYFHSIYFREPGGVLFEIATDPPGFLVDESVSTLGTSLKLPPWLEPQRELIQRGLPALVLPDLGPARQEAS
;
A
#
# COMPACT_ATOMS: atom_id res chain seq x y z
N ARG A 1 -10.37 -8.37 19.24
CA ARG A 1 -11.41 -7.56 18.57
C ARG A 1 -11.95 -8.28 17.33
N LEU A 2 -11.11 -8.73 16.40
CA LEU A 2 -11.53 -9.45 15.19
C LEU A 2 -12.38 -10.68 15.53
N SER A 3 -11.88 -11.56 16.39
CA SER A 3 -12.61 -12.78 16.83
C SER A 3 -13.96 -12.48 17.48
N ARG A 4 -14.06 -11.38 18.27
CA ARG A 4 -15.35 -10.94 18.85
C ARG A 4 -16.34 -10.43 17.79
N LYS A 5 -15.86 -10.10 16.60
CA LYS A 5 -16.68 -9.72 15.44
C LYS A 5 -16.94 -10.90 14.50
N GLY A 6 -16.55 -12.11 14.88
CA GLY A 6 -16.73 -13.32 14.09
C GLY A 6 -15.77 -13.43 12.89
N ILE A 7 -14.71 -12.61 12.85
CA ILE A 7 -13.71 -12.67 11.78
C ILE A 7 -12.69 -13.75 12.14
N PRO A 8 -12.51 -14.79 11.31
CA PRO A 8 -11.46 -15.80 11.50
C PRO A 8 -10.08 -15.13 11.47
N VAL A 9 -9.21 -15.55 12.37
CA VAL A 9 -7.85 -15.01 12.50
C VAL A 9 -6.88 -16.17 12.62
N SER A 10 -5.78 -16.13 11.89
CA SER A 10 -4.64 -17.05 12.00
C SER A 10 -3.48 -16.38 12.73
N GLY A 11 -2.77 -17.15 13.54
CA GLY A 11 -1.64 -16.65 14.34
C GLY A 11 -1.99 -16.37 15.81
N PRO A 12 -1.14 -15.63 16.58
CA PRO A 12 0.08 -15.01 16.09
C PRO A 12 1.16 -16.01 15.68
N VAL A 13 1.90 -15.70 14.62
CA VAL A 13 3.11 -16.41 14.20
C VAL A 13 4.31 -15.50 14.30
N SER A 14 5.48 -16.04 14.70
CA SER A 14 6.72 -15.26 14.67
C SER A 14 7.29 -15.24 13.26
N ARG A 15 7.70 -14.06 12.79
CA ARG A 15 8.31 -13.85 11.48
C ARG A 15 9.34 -12.73 11.59
N PHE A 16 10.61 -13.01 11.32
CA PHE A 16 11.72 -12.04 11.47
C PHE A 16 11.74 -11.30 12.82
N GLY A 17 11.34 -11.99 13.91
CA GLY A 17 11.23 -11.39 15.24
C GLY A 17 9.96 -10.59 15.52
N GLU A 18 9.09 -10.42 14.52
CA GLU A 18 7.79 -9.77 14.61
C GLU A 18 6.69 -10.78 14.99
N GLN A 19 5.57 -10.30 15.53
CA GLN A 19 4.36 -11.10 15.73
C GLN A 19 3.31 -10.74 14.68
N VAL A 20 2.83 -11.72 13.95
CA VAL A 20 1.93 -11.51 12.81
C VAL A 20 0.62 -12.24 13.02
N LEU A 21 -0.48 -11.50 12.90
CA LEU A 21 -1.84 -12.01 12.77
C LEU A 21 -2.31 -11.82 11.34
N SER A 22 -2.90 -12.83 10.73
CA SER A 22 -3.52 -12.72 9.40
C SER A 22 -5.02 -13.03 9.45
N PHE A 23 -5.76 -12.36 8.56
CA PHE A 23 -7.19 -12.56 8.34
C PHE A 23 -7.51 -12.17 6.89
N GLU A 24 -8.70 -12.53 6.44
CA GLU A 24 -9.18 -12.14 5.12
C GLU A 24 -10.25 -11.05 5.22
N ASP A 25 -10.29 -10.17 4.23
CA ASP A 25 -11.42 -9.28 4.04
C ASP A 25 -12.62 -10.03 3.43
N PRO A 26 -13.80 -9.40 3.27
CA PRO A 26 -14.97 -10.07 2.69
C PRO A 26 -14.77 -10.60 1.27
N ASP A 27 -13.82 -10.09 0.53
CA ASP A 27 -13.51 -10.49 -0.85
C ASP A 27 -12.35 -11.51 -0.92
N GLY A 28 -11.82 -11.95 0.23
CA GLY A 28 -10.74 -12.93 0.34
C GLY A 28 -9.33 -12.35 0.25
N MET A 29 -9.18 -11.02 0.33
CA MET A 29 -7.84 -10.40 0.39
C MET A 29 -7.21 -10.66 1.76
N VAL A 30 -6.02 -11.25 1.76
CA VAL A 30 -5.26 -11.49 2.99
C VAL A 30 -4.67 -10.18 3.50
N VAL A 31 -4.99 -9.86 4.76
CA VAL A 31 -4.49 -8.70 5.50
C VAL A 31 -3.73 -9.17 6.73
N GLU A 32 -2.59 -8.57 6.99
CA GLU A 32 -1.75 -8.89 8.15
C GLU A 32 -1.69 -7.70 9.11
N LEU A 33 -1.80 -7.99 10.41
CA LEU A 33 -1.46 -7.06 11.49
C LEU A 33 -0.14 -7.50 12.09
N VAL A 34 0.82 -6.59 12.08
CA VAL A 34 2.19 -6.89 12.50
C VAL A 34 2.53 -6.06 13.74
N GLU A 35 3.03 -6.73 14.77
CA GLU A 35 3.68 -6.10 15.91
C GLU A 35 5.19 -6.18 15.69
N ASP A 36 5.80 -5.04 15.40
CA ASP A 36 7.24 -4.91 15.16
C ASP A 36 7.89 -4.21 16.37
N PRO A 37 8.60 -4.95 17.23
CA PRO A 37 9.23 -4.38 18.42
C PRO A 37 10.44 -3.50 18.10
N ALA A 38 10.98 -3.59 16.89
CA ALA A 38 12.16 -2.80 16.47
C ALA A 38 11.81 -1.39 16.03
N VAL A 39 10.53 -1.12 15.71
CA VAL A 39 10.08 0.20 15.26
C VAL A 39 9.55 0.99 16.43
N ALA A 40 10.08 2.23 16.60
CA ALA A 40 9.55 3.17 17.59
C ALA A 40 8.05 3.41 17.33
N PRO A 41 7.20 3.34 18.38
CA PRO A 41 5.76 3.45 18.18
C PRO A 41 5.37 4.86 17.73
N LEU A 42 4.83 4.96 16.52
CA LEU A 42 4.13 6.16 16.07
C LEU A 42 2.83 6.34 16.87
N ALA A 43 2.37 7.58 16.99
CA ALA A 43 1.08 7.85 17.62
C ALA A 43 -0.06 7.17 16.82
N GLY A 44 -0.94 6.45 17.52
CA GLY A 44 -2.16 5.94 16.91
C GLY A 44 -3.18 7.06 16.72
N TRP A 45 -4.04 6.93 15.70
CA TRP A 45 -5.11 7.90 15.48
C TRP A 45 -6.11 7.92 16.64
N ALA A 46 -6.18 9.02 17.38
CA ALA A 46 -7.02 9.17 18.56
C ALA A 46 -8.51 9.39 18.24
N GLY A 47 -8.83 9.91 17.03
CA GLY A 47 -10.21 10.17 16.59
C GLY A 47 -10.99 8.96 16.10
N GLY A 48 -10.37 7.77 16.07
CA GLY A 48 -10.99 6.56 15.55
C GLY A 48 -11.80 5.75 16.59
N PRO A 49 -12.55 4.74 16.13
CA PRO A 49 -13.33 3.85 17.01
C PRO A 49 -12.46 2.83 17.75
N VAL A 50 -11.15 2.85 17.54
CA VAL A 50 -10.15 2.01 18.22
C VAL A 50 -9.34 2.89 19.15
N GLN A 51 -9.20 2.50 20.40
CA GLN A 51 -8.34 3.24 21.35
C GLN A 51 -6.93 3.39 20.77
N ALA A 52 -6.30 4.56 20.94
CA ALA A 52 -4.99 4.87 20.38
C ALA A 52 -3.92 3.81 20.72
N ALA A 53 -3.98 3.21 21.92
CA ALA A 53 -3.09 2.12 22.32
C ALA A 53 -3.17 0.87 21.43
N HIS A 54 -4.30 0.67 20.74
CA HIS A 54 -4.57 -0.51 19.90
C HIS A 54 -4.81 -0.12 18.44
N ALA A 55 -4.60 1.15 18.07
CA ALA A 55 -4.82 1.62 16.71
C ALA A 55 -3.66 1.20 15.81
N ILE A 56 -3.99 0.98 14.52
CA ILE A 56 -2.98 0.83 13.47
C ILE A 56 -2.16 2.12 13.41
N ARG A 57 -0.84 1.98 13.29
CA ARG A 57 0.12 3.09 13.34
C ARG A 57 0.58 3.51 11.96
N GLN A 58 0.85 2.53 11.10
CA GLN A 58 1.40 2.74 9.77
C GLN A 58 1.18 1.52 8.89
N PHE A 59 1.48 1.66 7.62
CA PHE A 59 1.63 0.57 6.69
C PHE A 59 2.98 -0.12 6.96
N HIS A 60 2.96 -1.44 7.20
CA HIS A 60 4.16 -2.20 7.54
C HIS A 60 4.95 -2.63 6.31
N GLY A 61 4.30 -3.24 5.36
CA GLY A 61 4.94 -3.80 4.17
C GLY A 61 3.97 -4.59 3.31
N VAL A 62 4.50 -5.21 2.28
CA VAL A 62 3.74 -6.01 1.32
C VAL A 62 4.42 -7.36 1.10
N THR A 63 3.61 -8.42 0.94
CA THR A 63 4.09 -9.74 0.54
C THR A 63 3.75 -9.99 -0.92
N MET A 64 4.76 -10.35 -1.72
CA MET A 64 4.60 -10.83 -3.09
C MET A 64 4.73 -12.35 -3.11
N LEU A 65 3.78 -13.04 -3.73
CA LEU A 65 3.79 -14.48 -3.90
C LEU A 65 4.14 -14.82 -5.35
N HIS A 66 5.21 -15.60 -5.52
CA HIS A 66 5.69 -16.01 -6.85
C HIS A 66 5.85 -17.53 -6.96
N GLY A 67 5.60 -18.07 -8.15
CA GLY A 67 5.93 -19.47 -8.45
C GLY A 67 7.43 -19.72 -8.63
N SER A 68 8.23 -18.67 -8.87
CA SER A 68 9.70 -18.74 -9.03
C SER A 68 10.34 -17.44 -8.54
N PRO A 69 11.46 -17.49 -7.80
CA PRO A 69 12.04 -16.33 -7.13
C PRO A 69 12.97 -15.48 -8.00
N ALA A 70 13.61 -16.11 -8.99
CA ALA A 70 14.91 -15.66 -9.49
C ALA A 70 14.97 -14.23 -10.06
N HIS A 71 13.91 -13.76 -10.72
CA HIS A 71 13.96 -12.46 -11.39
C HIS A 71 13.43 -11.30 -10.53
N SER A 72 12.45 -11.56 -9.68
CA SER A 72 11.89 -10.51 -8.80
C SER A 72 12.86 -10.10 -7.70
N GLU A 73 13.63 -11.04 -7.16
CA GLU A 73 14.62 -10.73 -6.12
C GLU A 73 15.77 -9.88 -6.64
N SER A 74 16.37 -10.25 -7.80
CA SER A 74 17.41 -9.44 -8.42
C SER A 74 16.88 -8.08 -8.87
N PHE A 75 15.64 -8.03 -9.38
CA PHE A 75 15.00 -6.77 -9.73
C PHE A 75 14.82 -5.84 -8.51
N LEU A 76 14.37 -6.35 -7.37
CA LEU A 76 14.27 -5.55 -6.15
C LEU A 76 15.62 -5.00 -5.71
N SER A 77 16.69 -5.83 -5.75
CA SER A 77 18.02 -5.41 -5.29
C SER A 77 18.72 -4.49 -6.29
N GLU A 78 18.74 -4.83 -7.57
CA GLU A 78 19.53 -4.14 -8.59
C GLU A 78 18.74 -3.01 -9.27
N GLY A 79 17.42 -3.20 -9.42
CA GLY A 79 16.53 -2.28 -10.10
C GLY A 79 15.87 -1.25 -9.19
N MET A 80 15.50 -1.68 -7.96
CA MET A 80 14.74 -0.86 -7.01
C MET A 80 15.56 -0.47 -5.76
N GLU A 81 16.84 -0.84 -5.71
CA GLU A 81 17.77 -0.48 -4.62
C GLU A 81 17.37 -1.01 -3.22
N PHE A 82 16.63 -2.13 -3.18
CA PHE A 82 16.32 -2.80 -1.92
C PHE A 82 17.50 -3.67 -1.44
N ALA A 83 17.79 -3.61 -0.16
CA ALA A 83 18.75 -4.51 0.47
C ALA A 83 18.06 -5.76 1.01
N VAL A 84 18.69 -6.93 0.83
CA VAL A 84 18.23 -8.15 1.48
C VAL A 84 18.43 -8.04 2.99
N SER A 85 17.38 -8.24 3.77
CA SER A 85 17.41 -8.18 5.24
C SER A 85 17.51 -9.56 5.89
N GLY A 86 16.86 -10.59 5.30
CA GLY A 86 16.86 -11.93 5.85
C GLY A 86 16.03 -12.92 5.06
N SER A 87 16.04 -14.17 5.50
CA SER A 87 15.24 -15.25 4.92
C SER A 87 14.72 -16.18 6.01
N GLU A 88 13.45 -16.59 5.88
CA GLU A 88 12.80 -17.59 6.71
C GLU A 88 12.00 -18.56 5.82
N GLY A 89 12.46 -19.80 5.71
CA GLY A 89 11.86 -20.79 4.81
C GLY A 89 11.87 -20.33 3.36
N THR A 90 10.69 -20.26 2.73
CA THR A 90 10.51 -19.78 1.36
C THR A 90 10.28 -18.26 1.26
N ARG A 91 10.38 -17.53 2.38
CA ARG A 91 10.18 -16.09 2.46
C ARG A 91 11.54 -15.38 2.52
N ARG A 92 11.72 -14.35 1.71
CA ARG A 92 12.89 -13.48 1.72
C ARG A 92 12.45 -12.03 1.87
N ARG A 93 13.05 -11.31 2.81
CA ARG A 93 12.73 -9.91 3.14
C ARG A 93 13.71 -8.95 2.51
N PHE A 94 13.16 -7.90 1.92
CA PHE A 94 13.86 -6.79 1.29
C PHE A 94 13.44 -5.48 1.94
N LEU A 95 14.42 -4.60 2.21
CA LEU A 95 14.21 -3.30 2.85
C LEU A 95 14.84 -2.19 2.01
N ALA A 96 14.17 -1.05 1.91
CA ALA A 96 14.72 0.19 1.35
C ALA A 96 14.37 1.36 2.28
N GLY A 97 15.22 2.38 2.33
CA GLY A 97 15.07 3.48 3.27
C GLY A 97 15.40 3.11 4.71
N THR A 98 15.11 4.00 5.65
CA THR A 98 15.42 3.84 7.07
C THR A 98 14.32 4.42 7.96
N GLY A 99 14.28 3.97 9.22
CA GLY A 99 13.35 4.51 10.22
C GLY A 99 11.89 4.27 9.88
N THR A 100 11.06 5.28 10.07
CA THR A 100 9.60 5.21 9.83
C THR A 100 9.23 5.16 8.35
N ASP A 101 10.13 5.59 7.47
CA ASP A 101 9.94 5.60 6.02
C ASP A 101 10.50 4.36 5.33
N GLN A 102 10.90 3.35 6.11
CA GLN A 102 11.42 2.11 5.58
C GLN A 102 10.36 1.34 4.80
N ALA A 103 10.60 1.16 3.51
CA ALA A 103 9.81 0.27 2.66
C ALA A 103 10.22 -1.19 2.91
N ARG A 104 9.23 -2.08 2.97
CA ARG A 104 9.43 -3.50 3.27
C ARG A 104 8.67 -4.37 2.27
N VAL A 105 9.39 -5.30 1.65
CA VAL A 105 8.84 -6.28 0.72
C VAL A 105 9.28 -7.67 1.15
N ASP A 106 8.32 -8.55 1.34
CA ASP A 106 8.58 -9.97 1.49
C ASP A 106 8.26 -10.68 0.17
N VAL A 107 9.20 -11.43 -0.37
CA VAL A 107 8.99 -12.34 -1.50
C VAL A 107 8.82 -13.75 -0.95
N VAL A 108 7.70 -14.37 -1.25
CA VAL A 108 7.40 -15.76 -0.90
C VAL A 108 7.38 -16.58 -2.17
N VAL A 109 8.07 -17.72 -2.15
CA VAL A 109 8.11 -18.63 -3.28
C VAL A 109 7.28 -19.85 -2.99
N ASP A 110 6.26 -20.07 -3.81
CA ASP A 110 5.44 -21.29 -3.82
C ASP A 110 5.19 -21.73 -5.26
N ALA A 111 5.83 -22.82 -5.67
CA ALA A 111 5.69 -23.35 -7.01
C ALA A 111 4.27 -23.85 -7.34
N ALA A 112 3.43 -24.06 -6.31
CA ALA A 112 2.03 -24.44 -6.46
C ALA A 112 1.08 -23.23 -6.47
N ALA A 113 1.60 -22.01 -6.30
CA ALA A 113 0.78 -20.80 -6.30
C ALA A 113 0.01 -20.66 -7.62
N PRO A 114 -1.30 -20.39 -7.57
CA PRO A 114 -2.06 -20.15 -8.79
C PRO A 114 -1.60 -18.86 -9.46
N ALA A 115 -1.75 -18.79 -10.77
CA ALA A 115 -1.50 -17.55 -11.51
C ALA A 115 -2.38 -16.42 -10.95
N ALA A 116 -1.78 -15.28 -10.68
CA ALA A 116 -2.47 -14.12 -10.17
C ALA A 116 -3.57 -13.65 -11.14
N ARG A 117 -4.74 -13.30 -10.60
CA ARG A 117 -5.86 -12.74 -11.35
C ARG A 117 -6.28 -11.44 -10.66
N GLN A 118 -6.33 -10.36 -11.43
CA GLN A 118 -6.88 -9.10 -10.91
C GLN A 118 -8.40 -9.21 -10.80
N SER A 119 -8.89 -9.11 -9.57
CA SER A 119 -10.32 -9.17 -9.24
C SER A 119 -10.55 -8.54 -7.86
N ALA A 120 -11.79 -8.50 -7.39
CA ALA A 120 -12.08 -8.27 -5.97
C ALA A 120 -11.27 -9.27 -5.12
N GLY A 121 -10.79 -8.83 -3.96
CA GLY A 121 -9.91 -9.65 -3.10
C GLY A 121 -8.45 -9.72 -3.55
N SER A 122 -8.02 -8.91 -4.53
CA SER A 122 -6.62 -8.85 -4.96
C SER A 122 -6.05 -7.43 -4.89
N VAL A 123 -4.74 -7.31 -4.59
CA VAL A 123 -4.02 -6.05 -4.68
C VAL A 123 -3.77 -5.71 -6.15
N HIS A 124 -4.19 -4.51 -6.58
CA HIS A 124 -4.03 -4.09 -7.98
C HIS A 124 -2.56 -3.78 -8.31
N HIS A 125 -1.88 -3.03 -7.47
CA HIS A 125 -0.49 -2.63 -7.64
C HIS A 125 0.16 -2.27 -6.29
N ILE A 126 1.48 -2.17 -6.31
CA ILE A 126 2.30 -1.66 -5.21
C ILE A 126 2.86 -0.31 -5.65
N ALA A 127 2.56 0.76 -4.91
CA ALA A 127 3.03 2.10 -5.21
C ALA A 127 4.19 2.51 -4.31
N TRP A 128 5.26 3.02 -4.93
CA TRP A 128 6.45 3.55 -4.29
C TRP A 128 6.44 5.07 -4.37
N ARG A 129 6.74 5.73 -3.26
CA ARG A 129 6.76 7.19 -3.20
C ARG A 129 8.08 7.77 -3.67
N VAL A 130 8.00 8.87 -4.40
CA VAL A 130 9.12 9.77 -4.69
C VAL A 130 8.70 11.20 -4.35
N LYS A 131 9.67 12.03 -4.02
CA LYS A 131 9.42 13.38 -3.49
C LYS A 131 8.84 14.34 -4.55
N ASP A 132 9.21 14.16 -5.83
CA ASP A 132 8.85 15.09 -6.91
C ASP A 132 8.98 14.46 -8.31
N ASP A 133 8.60 15.24 -9.34
CA ASP A 133 8.64 14.83 -10.74
C ASP A 133 10.09 14.59 -11.23
N ALA A 134 11.06 15.31 -10.71
CA ALA A 134 12.45 15.15 -11.14
C ALA A 134 12.98 13.77 -10.73
N GLU A 135 12.74 13.40 -9.48
CA GLU A 135 13.10 12.06 -8.98
C GLU A 135 12.33 10.96 -9.74
N GLN A 136 11.04 11.16 -10.03
CA GLN A 136 10.27 10.19 -10.84
C GLN A 136 10.85 10.01 -12.22
N LEU A 137 11.25 11.09 -12.89
CA LEU A 137 11.84 11.04 -14.22
C LEU A 137 13.20 10.33 -14.24
N ASP A 138 13.98 10.41 -13.16
CA ASP A 138 15.25 9.70 -13.02
C ASP A 138 15.06 8.18 -12.91
N TRP A 139 13.93 7.75 -12.35
CA TRP A 139 13.61 6.32 -12.25
C TRP A 139 13.34 5.67 -13.63
N ARG A 140 12.76 6.37 -14.58
CA ARG A 140 12.39 5.78 -15.88
C ARG A 140 13.57 5.16 -16.65
N PRO A 141 14.72 5.83 -16.86
CA PRO A 141 15.87 5.23 -17.51
C PRO A 141 16.52 4.11 -16.68
N ARG A 142 16.46 4.17 -15.34
CA ARG A 142 16.95 3.10 -14.46
C ARG A 142 16.12 1.82 -14.66
N LEU A 143 14.81 1.93 -14.62
CA LEU A 143 13.88 0.81 -14.83
C LEU A 143 14.06 0.16 -16.21
N ARG A 144 14.27 0.95 -17.26
CA ARG A 144 14.54 0.42 -18.61
C ARG A 144 15.83 -0.40 -18.66
N ARG A 145 16.87 0.05 -17.96
CA ARG A 145 18.17 -0.67 -17.94
C ARG A 145 18.06 -2.06 -17.30
N VAL A 146 17.12 -2.25 -16.37
CA VAL A 146 16.85 -3.56 -15.75
C VAL A 146 15.72 -4.33 -16.44
N GLY A 147 15.40 -3.97 -17.68
CA GLY A 147 14.51 -4.75 -18.54
C GLY A 147 13.02 -4.50 -18.40
N THR A 148 12.60 -3.48 -17.64
CA THR A 148 11.17 -3.13 -17.55
C THR A 148 10.77 -2.06 -18.58
N THR A 149 9.45 -1.93 -18.80
CA THR A 149 8.88 -0.95 -19.73
C THR A 149 7.96 0.01 -18.97
N PRO A 150 8.51 1.06 -18.33
CA PRO A 150 7.70 2.03 -17.63
C PRO A 150 6.86 2.87 -18.59
N THR A 151 5.63 3.16 -18.19
CA THR A 151 4.72 4.04 -18.96
C THR A 151 5.29 5.44 -19.12
N GLN A 152 4.64 6.26 -19.95
CA GLN A 152 4.77 7.71 -19.85
C GLN A 152 4.25 8.16 -18.47
N VAL A 153 4.66 9.37 -18.06
CA VAL A 153 4.11 10.00 -16.86
C VAL A 153 2.61 10.21 -17.06
N MET A 154 1.82 9.80 -16.09
CA MET A 154 0.37 9.93 -16.08
C MET A 154 -0.02 10.91 -14.98
N ASP A 155 -0.71 11.98 -15.35
CA ASP A 155 -1.34 12.89 -14.38
C ASP A 155 -2.54 12.20 -13.73
N ARG A 156 -2.47 12.05 -12.40
CA ARG A 156 -3.54 11.51 -11.55
C ARG A 156 -4.25 12.60 -10.74
N ARG A 157 -4.10 13.85 -11.12
CA ARG A 157 -4.60 15.05 -10.46
C ARG A 157 -3.91 15.35 -9.12
N TYR A 158 -3.79 14.36 -8.24
CA TYR A 158 -3.22 14.51 -6.90
C TYR A 158 -1.76 14.09 -6.82
N PHE A 159 -1.28 13.39 -7.84
CA PHE A 159 0.10 12.93 -8.00
C PHE A 159 0.36 12.58 -9.47
N HIS A 160 1.62 12.45 -9.82
CA HIS A 160 2.03 11.90 -11.10
C HIS A 160 2.51 10.47 -10.93
N SER A 161 2.22 9.61 -11.89
CA SER A 161 2.55 8.18 -11.81
C SER A 161 3.22 7.65 -13.05
N ILE A 162 4.15 6.72 -12.86
CA ILE A 162 4.62 5.79 -13.88
C ILE A 162 4.34 4.36 -13.41
N TYR A 163 3.91 3.51 -14.33
CA TYR A 163 3.58 2.11 -14.05
C TYR A 163 4.50 1.18 -14.83
N PHE A 164 4.86 0.07 -14.25
CA PHE A 164 5.62 -1.01 -14.90
C PHE A 164 5.34 -2.33 -14.20
N ARG A 165 5.56 -3.44 -14.93
CA ARG A 165 5.52 -4.76 -14.29
C ARG A 165 6.93 -5.15 -13.92
N GLU A 166 7.09 -5.59 -12.65
CA GLU A 166 8.32 -6.27 -12.26
C GLU A 166 8.38 -7.67 -12.92
N PRO A 167 9.54 -8.34 -12.96
CA PRO A 167 9.70 -9.58 -13.72
C PRO A 167 8.76 -10.74 -13.34
N GLY A 168 8.26 -10.79 -12.13
CA GLY A 168 7.27 -11.78 -11.67
C GLY A 168 5.83 -11.44 -12.04
N GLY A 169 5.61 -10.27 -12.66
CA GLY A 169 4.30 -9.83 -13.18
C GLY A 169 3.51 -8.91 -12.27
N VAL A 170 3.97 -8.62 -11.04
CA VAL A 170 3.32 -7.68 -10.15
C VAL A 170 3.41 -6.27 -10.73
N LEU A 171 2.28 -5.56 -10.74
CA LEU A 171 2.24 -4.18 -11.21
C LEU A 171 2.80 -3.26 -10.12
N PHE A 172 3.84 -2.51 -10.49
CA PHE A 172 4.43 -1.46 -9.67
C PHE A 172 4.07 -0.08 -10.21
N GLU A 173 4.00 0.86 -9.29
CA GLU A 173 3.81 2.27 -9.55
C GLU A 173 4.92 3.06 -8.86
N ILE A 174 5.43 4.12 -9.47
CA ILE A 174 6.19 5.16 -8.79
C ILE A 174 5.37 6.43 -8.87
N ALA A 175 4.97 6.94 -7.70
CA ALA A 175 4.08 8.09 -7.57
C ALA A 175 4.76 9.24 -6.83
N THR A 176 4.54 10.47 -7.29
CA THR A 176 5.03 11.68 -6.63
C THR A 176 4.16 12.06 -5.44
N ASP A 177 4.72 12.76 -4.46
CA ASP A 177 3.93 13.36 -3.39
C ASP A 177 3.12 14.58 -3.83
N PRO A 178 3.69 15.53 -4.63
CA PRO A 178 2.94 16.66 -5.16
C PRO A 178 1.99 16.27 -6.31
N PRO A 179 0.94 17.10 -6.53
CA PRO A 179 0.52 18.27 -5.74
C PRO A 179 -0.19 17.91 -4.43
N GLY A 180 -0.58 16.64 -4.23
CA GLY A 180 -1.24 16.15 -3.03
C GLY A 180 -2.75 16.40 -3.01
N PHE A 181 -3.44 15.76 -2.06
CA PHE A 181 -4.89 15.81 -1.96
C PHE A 181 -5.44 17.17 -1.54
N LEU A 182 -4.60 18.05 -1.01
CA LEU A 182 -5.02 19.39 -0.58
C LEU A 182 -5.12 20.40 -1.74
N VAL A 183 -4.90 19.98 -2.98
CA VAL A 183 -4.99 20.82 -4.17
C VAL A 183 -6.40 21.40 -4.40
N ASP A 184 -7.44 20.71 -3.95
CA ASP A 184 -8.84 21.11 -4.13
C ASP A 184 -9.73 20.94 -2.89
N GLU A 185 -9.17 20.56 -1.75
CA GLU A 185 -9.86 20.47 -0.46
C GLU A 185 -8.95 20.96 0.67
N SER A 186 -9.55 21.56 1.70
CA SER A 186 -8.85 21.85 2.95
C SER A 186 -8.73 20.59 3.81
N VAL A 187 -7.81 20.57 4.77
CA VAL A 187 -7.67 19.46 5.73
C VAL A 187 -8.99 19.15 6.44
N SER A 188 -9.76 20.18 6.81
CA SER A 188 -11.02 20.02 7.53
C SER A 188 -12.16 19.47 6.70
N THR A 189 -12.07 19.55 5.38
CA THR A 189 -13.11 19.07 4.44
C THR A 189 -12.68 17.90 3.59
N LEU A 190 -11.43 17.45 3.76
CA LEU A 190 -10.84 16.39 2.95
C LEU A 190 -11.68 15.11 3.00
N GLY A 191 -12.10 14.62 1.83
CA GLY A 191 -12.89 13.40 1.69
C GLY A 191 -14.38 13.52 2.07
N THR A 192 -14.88 14.71 2.36
CA THR A 192 -16.31 14.91 2.73
C THR A 192 -17.23 15.04 1.52
N SER A 193 -16.69 15.23 0.32
CA SER A 193 -17.45 15.38 -0.91
C SER A 193 -16.80 14.66 -2.09
N LEU A 194 -17.63 14.24 -3.06
CA LEU A 194 -17.11 13.67 -4.30
C LEU A 194 -16.33 14.73 -5.07
N LYS A 195 -15.07 14.45 -5.36
CA LYS A 195 -14.22 15.23 -6.26
C LYS A 195 -14.12 14.51 -7.60
N LEU A 196 -14.24 15.29 -8.67
CA LEU A 196 -14.10 14.80 -10.03
C LEU A 196 -12.99 15.58 -10.74
N PRO A 197 -12.25 14.93 -11.65
CA PRO A 197 -11.37 15.67 -12.51
C PRO A 197 -12.19 16.58 -13.44
N PRO A 198 -11.64 17.73 -13.90
CA PRO A 198 -12.40 18.75 -14.65
C PRO A 198 -13.18 18.22 -15.86
N TRP A 199 -12.63 17.23 -16.55
CA TRP A 199 -13.28 16.63 -17.74
C TRP A 199 -14.50 15.75 -17.41
N LEU A 200 -14.69 15.33 -16.15
CA LEU A 200 -15.86 14.57 -15.69
C LEU A 200 -16.91 15.44 -14.99
N GLU A 201 -16.59 16.68 -14.64
CA GLU A 201 -17.54 17.59 -13.98
C GLU A 201 -18.86 17.76 -14.75
N PRO A 202 -18.88 17.85 -16.09
CA PRO A 202 -20.15 17.90 -16.83
C PRO A 202 -21.05 16.67 -16.64
N GLN A 203 -20.51 15.56 -16.17
CA GLN A 203 -21.24 14.31 -15.95
C GLN A 203 -21.52 14.04 -14.45
N ARG A 204 -21.25 14.99 -13.58
CA ARG A 204 -21.35 14.84 -12.11
C ARG A 204 -22.65 14.17 -11.65
N GLU A 205 -23.80 14.67 -12.09
CA GLU A 205 -25.09 14.12 -11.68
C GLU A 205 -25.28 12.66 -12.12
N LEU A 206 -24.83 12.31 -13.31
CA LEU A 206 -24.89 10.94 -13.81
C LEU A 206 -24.01 10.01 -12.99
N ILE A 207 -22.78 10.45 -12.69
CA ILE A 207 -21.83 9.71 -11.88
C ILE A 207 -22.37 9.51 -10.48
N GLN A 208 -22.86 10.56 -9.83
CA GLN A 208 -23.43 10.48 -8.47
C GLN A 208 -24.60 9.50 -8.38
N ARG A 209 -25.47 9.47 -9.40
CA ARG A 209 -26.60 8.52 -9.44
C ARG A 209 -26.14 7.07 -9.64
N GLY A 210 -25.01 6.86 -10.30
CA GLY A 210 -24.46 5.52 -10.55
C GLY A 210 -23.60 4.96 -9.42
N LEU A 211 -23.17 5.82 -8.48
CA LEU A 211 -22.34 5.37 -7.36
C LEU A 211 -23.20 4.74 -6.25
N PRO A 212 -22.73 3.69 -5.58
CA PRO A 212 -23.39 3.17 -4.40
C PRO A 212 -23.39 4.23 -3.29
N ALA A 213 -24.44 4.22 -2.48
CA ALA A 213 -24.52 5.11 -1.32
C ALA A 213 -23.39 4.79 -0.34
N LEU A 214 -22.57 5.79 -0.02
CA LEU A 214 -21.53 5.66 0.99
C LEU A 214 -22.13 5.99 2.37
N VAL A 215 -22.24 5.00 3.22
CA VAL A 215 -22.63 5.17 4.61
C VAL A 215 -21.37 5.26 5.44
N LEU A 216 -21.00 6.46 5.84
CA LEU A 216 -19.86 6.65 6.74
C LEU A 216 -20.24 6.16 8.15
N PRO A 217 -19.35 5.45 8.87
CA PRO A 217 -19.57 5.12 10.25
C PRO A 217 -19.65 6.40 11.08
N ASP A 218 -20.60 6.45 12.02
CA ASP A 218 -20.62 7.52 13.02
C ASP A 218 -19.38 7.37 13.92
N LEU A 219 -18.42 8.24 13.73
CA LEU A 219 -17.17 8.28 14.51
C LEU A 219 -17.34 9.07 15.81
N GLY A 220 -18.53 9.65 16.06
CA GLY A 220 -18.76 10.58 17.14
C GLY A 220 -18.08 11.94 16.90
N PRO A 221 -18.30 12.93 17.78
CA PRO A 221 -17.62 14.22 17.67
C PRO A 221 -16.10 14.01 17.83
N ALA A 222 -15.31 14.57 16.90
CA ALA A 222 -13.87 14.59 17.01
C ALA A 222 -13.48 15.12 18.39
N ARG A 223 -12.79 14.33 19.18
CA ARG A 223 -12.22 14.83 20.45
C ARG A 223 -11.25 15.93 20.07
N GLN A 224 -11.58 17.17 20.44
CA GLN A 224 -10.66 18.29 20.32
C GLN A 224 -9.42 17.90 21.11
N GLU A 225 -8.27 17.89 20.45
CA GLU A 225 -6.99 17.77 21.14
C GLU A 225 -6.91 18.97 22.08
N ALA A 226 -6.86 18.68 23.39
CA ALA A 226 -6.51 19.68 24.37
C ALA A 226 -5.07 20.11 24.08
N SER A 227 -4.93 21.37 23.70
CA SER A 227 -3.67 22.09 23.46
C SER A 227 -2.74 22.09 24.68
#